data_b1f7a9e98af485685e5ae24ca31d569f
#
_entry.id   b1f7a9e98af485685e5ae24ca31d569f
#
_cell.length_a   1.000
_cell.length_b   1.000
_cell.length_c   1.000
_cell.angle_alpha   90.00
_cell.angle_beta   90.00
_cell.angle_gamma   90.00
#
_symmetry.space_group_name_H-M   'P 1'
#
loop_
_entity.id
_entity.type
_entity.pdbx_description
1 polymer ?
#
loop_
_entity_poly.entity_id
_entity_poly.type
_entity_poly.pdbx_seq_one_letter_code
_entity_poly.pdbx_strand_id
1 'polypeptide(L)'
;MRANRTPHSYFTWLYHAYPSVGVRKYSSRADGRHPIYSFAAGAQLRCRRINCLSTPMLNEVYNSRILELAGNIPRLGRLDNPDATATALSKLCGSTVTIDLKMDGDTVTDFSHQVKACALGQASSSIMARNVIGAKARELRDLRETVRRMLKENGAPPGGKWADIAVLEPVRDYKARHASTMLTFDAVASAIDQIEAKRRAAMVAE
;
A
#
# COMPACT_ATOMS: atom_id res chain seq x y z
N MET A 1 14.10 42.46 19.69
CA MET A 1 13.27 41.79 20.69
C MET A 1 12.76 40.47 20.11
N ARG A 2 13.15 39.36 20.72
CA ARG A 2 12.85 37.98 20.27
C ARG A 2 11.43 37.59 20.68
N ALA A 3 10.67 36.94 19.84
CA ALA A 3 9.51 36.13 20.26
C ALA A 3 9.57 34.79 19.55
N ASN A 4 9.96 33.81 20.33
CA ASN A 4 9.94 32.39 20.17
C ASN A 4 8.48 31.91 20.03
N ARG A 5 8.12 31.14 18.97
CA ARG A 5 6.88 30.35 18.94
C ARG A 5 7.20 28.91 18.58
N THR A 6 7.10 28.08 19.57
CA THR A 6 7.10 26.62 19.54
C THR A 6 5.93 26.07 18.69
N PRO A 7 6.10 24.97 17.96
CA PRO A 7 4.99 24.25 17.33
C PRO A 7 4.38 23.26 18.31
N HIS A 8 3.13 23.49 18.70
CA HIS A 8 2.32 22.54 19.45
C HIS A 8 1.14 22.07 18.59
N SER A 9 0.88 20.76 18.69
CA SER A 9 -0.39 20.06 18.46
C SER A 9 -0.80 19.73 17.02
N TYR A 10 -0.31 18.57 16.55
CA TYR A 10 -1.05 17.71 15.64
C TYR A 10 -1.21 16.30 16.25
N PHE A 11 -1.90 16.24 17.40
CA PHE A 11 -2.23 14.94 18.02
C PHE A 11 -3.59 15.01 18.72
N THR A 12 -4.66 15.35 18.00
CA THR A 12 -6.01 15.24 18.56
C THR A 12 -7.07 15.12 17.47
N TRP A 13 -7.06 14.01 16.71
CA TRP A 13 -8.21 13.65 15.86
C TRP A 13 -8.24 12.12 15.62
N LEU A 14 -8.41 11.33 16.70
CA LEU A 14 -8.67 9.89 16.59
C LEU A 14 -9.34 9.31 17.85
N TYR A 15 -10.34 10.05 18.41
CA TYR A 15 -11.17 9.49 19.48
C TYR A 15 -12.60 10.02 19.40
N HIS A 16 -13.36 9.60 18.38
CA HIS A 16 -14.83 9.66 18.43
C HIS A 16 -15.41 8.83 17.30
N ALA A 17 -15.51 7.54 17.49
CA ALA A 17 -16.53 6.67 16.88
C ALA A 17 -16.34 5.18 17.27
N TYR A 18 -16.62 4.84 18.55
CA TYR A 18 -17.11 3.49 18.87
C TYR A 18 -17.92 3.57 20.16
N PRO A 19 -19.24 3.34 20.15
CA PRO A 19 -20.01 3.21 21.38
C PRO A 19 -19.87 1.80 21.95
N SER A 20 -19.48 1.78 23.23
CA SER A 20 -19.85 0.82 24.29
C SER A 20 -19.89 -0.67 23.93
N VAL A 21 -18.77 -1.36 24.16
CA VAL A 21 -18.80 -2.74 24.65
C VAL A 21 -18.38 -2.70 26.11
N GLY A 22 -19.30 -3.13 27.00
CA GLY A 22 -19.17 -3.03 28.45
C GLY A 22 -17.97 -3.79 29.00
N VAL A 23 -16.99 -3.06 29.50
CA VAL A 23 -15.92 -3.60 30.33
C VAL A 23 -16.47 -3.73 31.74
N ARG A 24 -16.78 -4.98 32.15
CA ARG A 24 -17.06 -5.28 33.57
C ARG A 24 -15.81 -4.96 34.38
N LYS A 25 -15.94 -3.98 35.27
CA LYS A 25 -14.93 -3.69 36.29
C LYS A 25 -14.80 -4.92 37.21
N TYR A 26 -13.68 -5.58 37.17
CA TYR A 26 -13.29 -6.58 38.14
C TYR A 26 -12.77 -5.86 39.38
N SER A 27 -13.59 -5.87 40.44
CA SER A 27 -13.22 -5.37 41.76
C SER A 27 -12.29 -6.42 42.41
N SER A 28 -11.04 -6.06 42.61
CA SER A 28 -10.08 -6.85 43.39
C SER A 28 -10.42 -6.75 44.88
N ARG A 29 -11.03 -7.80 45.46
CA ARG A 29 -10.97 -8.02 46.90
C ARG A 29 -9.72 -8.84 47.20
N ALA A 30 -8.87 -8.27 48.02
CA ALA A 30 -7.74 -8.93 48.64
C ALA A 30 -8.25 -9.90 49.73
N ASP A 31 -8.31 -11.19 49.41
CA ASP A 31 -8.42 -12.27 50.40
C ASP A 31 -7.41 -13.36 50.02
N GLY A 32 -6.33 -13.41 50.81
CA GLY A 32 -5.22 -14.33 50.66
C GLY A 32 -5.62 -15.78 50.98
N ARG A 33 -6.15 -16.49 49.99
CA ARG A 33 -6.18 -17.96 49.98
C ARG A 33 -6.03 -18.47 48.55
N HIS A 34 -4.81 -18.87 48.24
CA HIS A 34 -4.56 -19.64 47.02
C HIS A 34 -5.10 -21.07 47.20
N PRO A 35 -5.95 -21.56 46.30
CA PRO A 35 -6.26 -22.99 46.22
C PRO A 35 -5.06 -23.71 45.60
N ILE A 36 -4.45 -24.59 46.40
CA ILE A 36 -3.45 -25.54 45.94
C ILE A 36 -4.16 -26.54 45.03
N TYR A 37 -3.97 -26.44 43.73
CA TYR A 37 -4.40 -27.48 42.80
C TYR A 37 -3.43 -28.66 42.90
N SER A 38 -3.86 -29.70 43.61
CA SER A 38 -3.27 -31.03 43.61
C SER A 38 -3.37 -31.62 42.19
N PHE A 39 -2.25 -31.74 41.50
CA PHE A 39 -2.16 -32.48 40.24
C PHE A 39 -2.21 -33.98 40.54
N ALA A 40 -3.36 -34.63 40.36
CA ALA A 40 -3.45 -36.07 40.30
C ALA A 40 -2.78 -36.53 38.99
N ALA A 41 -1.70 -37.32 39.18
CA ALA A 41 -1.01 -38.04 38.12
C ALA A 41 -1.96 -39.03 37.44
N GLY A 42 -2.08 -39.03 36.13
CA GLY A 42 -2.60 -40.16 35.39
C GLY A 42 -3.71 -39.86 34.35
N ALA A 43 -3.43 -39.02 33.37
CA ALA A 43 -4.10 -39.10 32.10
C ALA A 43 -3.11 -38.79 30.96
N GLN A 44 -2.53 -39.85 30.40
CA GLN A 44 -1.79 -39.75 29.13
C GLN A 44 -2.83 -39.43 28.03
N LEU A 45 -3.12 -38.14 27.85
CA LEU A 45 -3.76 -37.66 26.65
C LEU A 45 -2.78 -37.89 25.49
N ARG A 46 -3.02 -38.96 24.73
CA ARG A 46 -2.46 -39.15 23.40
C ARG A 46 -2.86 -37.91 22.59
N CYS A 47 -1.95 -36.95 22.52
CA CYS A 47 -2.01 -35.87 21.55
C CYS A 47 -1.96 -36.53 20.17
N ARG A 48 -3.13 -36.81 19.60
CA ARG A 48 -3.23 -37.09 18.16
C ARG A 48 -2.57 -35.89 17.52
N ARG A 49 -1.48 -36.15 16.78
CA ARG A 49 -0.88 -35.17 15.86
C ARG A 49 -1.99 -34.68 14.97
N ILE A 50 -2.66 -33.62 15.39
CA ILE A 50 -3.31 -32.73 14.45
C ILE A 50 -2.13 -32.14 13.72
N ASN A 51 -1.90 -32.56 12.49
CA ASN A 51 -1.08 -31.84 11.53
C ASN A 51 -1.66 -30.41 11.54
N CYS A 52 -1.10 -29.55 12.35
CA CYS A 52 -1.20 -28.12 12.16
C CYS A 52 -0.47 -27.86 10.85
N LEU A 53 -1.18 -28.10 9.73
CA LEU A 53 -0.86 -27.47 8.46
C LEU A 53 -0.96 -25.98 8.76
N SER A 54 0.16 -25.42 9.28
CA SER A 54 0.40 -24.00 9.27
C SER A 54 0.08 -23.56 7.84
N THR A 55 -0.96 -22.80 7.69
CA THR A 55 -1.35 -22.19 6.43
C THR A 55 -0.21 -21.24 6.02
N PRO A 56 0.69 -21.62 5.08
CA PRO A 56 1.83 -20.77 4.70
C PRO A 56 1.42 -19.53 3.92
N MET A 57 0.16 -19.42 3.58
CA MET A 57 -0.39 -18.64 2.49
C MET A 57 -0.40 -17.12 2.71
N LEU A 58 -0.47 -16.62 3.93
CA LEU A 58 -0.48 -15.17 4.19
C LEU A 58 0.92 -14.58 4.36
N ASN A 59 1.89 -15.37 4.84
CA ASN A 59 3.25 -14.91 5.08
C ASN A 59 4.05 -14.67 3.80
N GLU A 60 3.72 -15.34 2.68
CA GLU A 60 4.41 -15.17 1.41
C GLU A 60 4.03 -13.86 0.71
N VAL A 61 2.76 -13.46 0.80
CA VAL A 61 2.25 -12.24 0.16
C VAL A 61 2.51 -11.00 1.00
N TYR A 62 2.51 -11.13 2.33
CA TYR A 62 2.77 -10.02 3.24
C TYR A 62 4.12 -10.19 3.96
N ASN A 63 5.18 -10.38 3.18
CA ASN A 63 6.52 -10.46 3.72
C ASN A 63 6.98 -9.12 4.33
N SER A 64 8.06 -9.15 5.13
CA SER A 64 8.60 -7.97 5.81
C SER A 64 8.92 -6.82 4.86
N ARG A 65 9.34 -7.13 3.62
CA ARG A 65 9.67 -6.11 2.61
C ARG A 65 8.44 -5.37 2.12
N ILE A 66 7.32 -6.05 1.90
CA ILE A 66 6.04 -5.40 1.55
C ILE A 66 5.58 -4.47 2.67
N LEU A 67 5.67 -4.92 3.93
CA LEU A 67 5.27 -4.09 5.08
C LEU A 67 6.19 -2.88 5.24
N GLU A 68 7.49 -3.05 5.05
CA GLU A 68 8.47 -1.95 5.04
C GLU A 68 8.16 -0.91 3.97
N LEU A 69 7.92 -1.35 2.73
CA LEU A 69 7.55 -0.46 1.62
C LEU A 69 6.22 0.25 1.88
N ALA A 70 5.22 -0.46 2.41
CA ALA A 70 3.92 0.10 2.74
C ALA A 70 3.99 1.13 3.87
N GLY A 71 4.85 0.93 4.86
CA GLY A 71 5.05 1.86 5.98
C GLY A 71 5.90 3.09 5.64
N ASN A 72 6.65 3.06 4.51
CA ASN A 72 7.60 4.11 4.14
C ASN A 72 7.33 4.63 2.72
N ILE A 73 6.13 5.15 2.48
CA ILE A 73 5.73 5.69 1.18
C ILE A 73 6.26 7.14 1.05
N PRO A 74 7.17 7.41 0.11
CA PRO A 74 7.64 8.77 -0.14
C PRO A 74 6.66 9.57 -1.00
N ARG A 75 6.84 10.90 -1.08
CA ARG A 75 6.10 11.83 -1.94
C ARG A 75 4.58 11.83 -1.72
N LEU A 76 4.14 11.57 -0.48
CA LEU A 76 2.73 11.70 -0.11
C LEU A 76 2.30 13.17 -0.12
N GLY A 77 1.12 13.43 -0.69
CA GLY A 77 0.54 14.78 -0.75
C GLY A 77 -0.04 15.11 -2.10
N ARG A 78 -0.04 16.41 -2.43
CA ARG A 78 -0.49 16.98 -3.71
C ARG A 78 0.58 17.91 -4.26
N LEU A 79 0.66 18.04 -5.59
CA LEU A 79 1.47 19.07 -6.24
C LEU A 79 0.65 20.36 -6.39
N ASP A 80 1.36 21.50 -6.30
CA ASP A 80 0.79 22.79 -6.61
C ASP A 80 0.56 22.94 -8.08
N ASN A 81 0.09 22.88 -8.98
CA ASN A 81 -0.04 22.98 -10.44
C ASN A 81 0.48 21.75 -11.19
N PRO A 82 -0.12 20.58 -10.98
CA PRO A 82 0.20 19.39 -11.79
C PRO A 82 -0.25 19.56 -13.24
N ASP A 83 0.48 18.96 -14.19
CA ASP A 83 0.06 18.89 -15.59
C ASP A 83 -1.16 17.98 -15.76
N ALA A 84 -1.25 16.93 -14.95
CA ALA A 84 -2.41 16.07 -14.83
C ALA A 84 -2.58 15.50 -13.42
N THR A 85 -3.85 15.24 -13.07
CA THR A 85 -4.27 14.47 -11.90
C THR A 85 -5.07 13.28 -12.37
N ALA A 86 -4.73 12.10 -11.89
CA ALA A 86 -5.49 10.89 -12.20
C ALA A 86 -5.77 10.07 -10.94
N THR A 87 -6.95 9.46 -10.89
CA THR A 87 -7.38 8.61 -9.77
C THR A 87 -7.74 7.23 -10.29
N ALA A 88 -7.18 6.20 -9.64
CA ALA A 88 -7.56 4.81 -9.85
C ALA A 88 -8.25 4.25 -8.61
N LEU A 89 -9.28 3.42 -8.82
CA LEU A 89 -10.13 2.83 -7.78
C LEU A 89 -10.24 1.32 -7.98
N SER A 90 -10.01 0.55 -6.94
CA SER A 90 -10.34 -0.88 -6.89
C SER A 90 -11.72 -1.06 -6.25
N LYS A 91 -12.71 -1.47 -7.06
CA LYS A 91 -14.09 -1.70 -6.59
C LYS A 91 -14.20 -2.85 -5.58
N LEU A 92 -13.28 -3.82 -5.61
CA LEU A 92 -13.33 -4.99 -4.72
C LEU A 92 -12.94 -4.69 -3.28
N CYS A 93 -11.92 -3.83 -3.07
CA CYS A 93 -11.41 -3.53 -1.72
C CYS A 93 -11.56 -2.05 -1.34
N GLY A 94 -12.15 -1.21 -2.20
CA GLY A 94 -12.31 0.21 -1.94
C GLY A 94 -11.01 1.02 -1.94
N SER A 95 -9.88 0.40 -2.32
CA SER A 95 -8.59 1.08 -2.39
C SER A 95 -8.60 2.14 -3.49
N THR A 96 -8.02 3.30 -3.20
CA THR A 96 -7.93 4.44 -4.13
C THR A 96 -6.52 5.01 -4.10
N VAL A 97 -5.99 5.32 -5.28
CA VAL A 97 -4.74 6.06 -5.46
C VAL A 97 -5.00 7.24 -6.37
N THR A 98 -4.74 8.45 -5.89
CA THR A 98 -4.76 9.69 -6.68
C THR A 98 -3.34 10.17 -6.85
N ILE A 99 -2.91 10.44 -8.07
CA ILE A 99 -1.59 10.97 -8.38
C ILE A 99 -1.67 12.34 -9.05
N ASP A 100 -0.67 13.15 -8.78
CA ASP A 100 -0.36 14.37 -9.52
C ASP A 100 0.97 14.17 -10.24
N LEU A 101 1.03 14.57 -11.51
CA LEU A 101 2.19 14.38 -12.36
C LEU A 101 2.56 15.67 -13.09
N LYS A 102 3.86 15.97 -13.14
CA LYS A 102 4.45 16.97 -14.04
C LYS A 102 5.43 16.31 -15.00
N MET A 103 5.46 16.78 -16.23
CA MET A 103 6.34 16.25 -17.27
C MET A 103 6.96 17.37 -18.12
N ASP A 104 8.27 17.24 -18.34
CA ASP A 104 8.97 17.99 -19.38
C ASP A 104 9.21 17.07 -20.59
N GLY A 105 8.62 17.42 -21.74
CA GLY A 105 8.59 16.53 -22.89
C GLY A 105 7.97 15.18 -22.54
N ASP A 106 8.72 14.10 -22.69
CA ASP A 106 8.30 12.72 -22.36
C ASP A 106 8.78 12.26 -20.97
N THR A 107 9.44 13.12 -20.20
CA THR A 107 10.12 12.76 -18.94
C THR A 107 9.36 13.32 -17.75
N VAL A 108 9.16 12.49 -16.72
CA VAL A 108 8.54 12.90 -15.45
C VAL A 108 9.52 13.76 -14.65
N THR A 109 9.11 14.99 -14.33
CA THR A 109 9.90 15.95 -13.55
C THR A 109 9.46 16.04 -12.09
N ASP A 110 8.14 15.88 -11.84
CA ASP A 110 7.62 15.89 -10.47
C ASP A 110 6.42 14.94 -10.33
N PHE A 111 6.26 14.45 -9.11
CA PHE A 111 5.24 13.44 -8.77
C PHE A 111 4.84 13.56 -7.31
N SER A 112 3.54 13.51 -7.04
CA SER A 112 3.00 13.27 -5.71
C SER A 112 1.77 12.36 -5.78
N HIS A 113 1.38 11.80 -4.63
CA HIS A 113 0.22 10.95 -4.59
C HIS A 113 -0.48 10.94 -3.22
N GLN A 114 -1.78 10.63 -3.25
CA GLN A 114 -2.57 10.27 -2.08
C GLN A 114 -2.95 8.80 -2.19
N VAL A 115 -2.60 8.00 -1.19
CA VAL A 115 -2.76 6.55 -1.19
C VAL A 115 -3.69 6.13 -0.06
N LYS A 116 -4.86 5.58 -0.41
CA LYS A 116 -5.80 4.92 0.51
C LYS A 116 -5.96 3.48 0.02
N ALA A 117 -5.02 2.61 0.38
CA ALA A 117 -4.95 1.27 -0.16
C ALA A 117 -4.51 0.25 0.89
N CYS A 118 -4.72 -1.04 0.59
CA CYS A 118 -4.13 -2.14 1.37
C CYS A 118 -2.60 -2.14 1.25
N ALA A 119 -1.91 -2.91 2.10
CA ALA A 119 -0.44 -2.96 2.10
C ALA A 119 0.18 -3.23 0.73
N LEU A 120 -0.45 -4.03 -0.14
CA LEU A 120 0.03 -4.29 -1.50
C LEU A 120 -0.05 -3.04 -2.39
N GLY A 121 -1.17 -2.32 -2.35
CA GLY A 121 -1.31 -1.05 -3.08
C GLY A 121 -0.39 0.04 -2.53
N GLN A 122 -0.16 0.06 -1.21
CA GLN A 122 0.80 0.95 -0.57
C GLN A 122 2.24 0.62 -1.00
N ALA A 123 2.64 -0.66 -1.00
CA ALA A 123 3.96 -1.09 -1.46
C ALA A 123 4.20 -0.75 -2.93
N SER A 124 3.22 -1.02 -3.82
CA SER A 124 3.27 -0.62 -5.23
C SER A 124 3.48 0.89 -5.40
N SER A 125 2.74 1.68 -4.62
CA SER A 125 2.84 3.14 -4.64
C SER A 125 4.19 3.63 -4.14
N SER A 126 4.74 2.98 -3.11
CA SER A 126 6.08 3.27 -2.57
C SER A 126 7.17 3.03 -3.62
N ILE A 127 7.13 1.88 -4.32
CA ILE A 127 8.11 1.55 -5.36
C ILE A 127 8.02 2.56 -6.53
N MET A 128 6.80 2.88 -6.97
CA MET A 128 6.57 3.89 -8.00
C MET A 128 7.19 5.23 -7.60
N ALA A 129 6.85 5.75 -6.43
CA ALA A 129 7.30 7.07 -5.97
C ALA A 129 8.82 7.20 -5.79
N ARG A 130 9.52 6.10 -5.55
CA ARG A 130 10.99 6.07 -5.45
C ARG A 130 11.69 6.22 -6.80
N ASN A 131 11.06 5.75 -7.89
CA ASN A 131 11.73 5.54 -9.18
C ASN A 131 11.10 6.33 -10.33
N VAL A 132 9.97 7.01 -10.13
CA VAL A 132 9.19 7.66 -11.20
C VAL A 132 9.84 8.90 -11.75
N ILE A 133 10.58 9.66 -10.94
CA ILE A 133 11.25 10.89 -11.39
C ILE A 133 12.35 10.51 -12.38
N GLY A 134 12.39 11.22 -13.51
CA GLY A 134 13.30 10.95 -14.62
C GLY A 134 12.89 9.76 -15.49
N ALA A 135 11.76 9.09 -15.19
CA ALA A 135 11.22 8.05 -16.04
C ALA A 135 10.52 8.65 -17.26
N LYS A 136 10.58 7.94 -18.39
CA LYS A 136 9.90 8.34 -19.62
C LYS A 136 8.47 7.82 -19.68
N ALA A 137 7.59 8.55 -20.37
CA ALA A 137 6.20 8.13 -20.58
C ALA A 137 6.09 6.71 -21.12
N ARG A 138 6.88 6.36 -22.14
CA ARG A 138 6.92 5.02 -22.72
C ARG A 138 7.36 3.96 -21.70
N GLU A 139 8.44 4.25 -20.94
CA GLU A 139 8.94 3.35 -19.91
C GLU A 139 7.85 3.00 -18.88
N LEU A 140 7.07 4.00 -18.44
CA LEU A 140 6.02 3.81 -17.45
C LEU A 140 4.81 3.02 -18.01
N ARG A 141 4.48 3.16 -19.29
CA ARG A 141 3.48 2.32 -19.95
C ARG A 141 3.96 0.88 -20.10
N ASP A 142 5.21 0.68 -20.53
CA ASP A 142 5.82 -0.64 -20.66
C ASP A 142 5.93 -1.33 -19.29
N LEU A 143 6.24 -0.56 -18.24
CA LEU A 143 6.24 -1.03 -16.85
C LEU A 143 4.86 -1.52 -16.42
N ARG A 144 3.81 -0.69 -16.63
CA ARG A 144 2.42 -1.07 -16.32
C ARG A 144 2.06 -2.39 -16.98
N GLU A 145 2.38 -2.56 -18.25
CA GLU A 145 2.09 -3.76 -19.01
C GLU A 145 2.90 -4.98 -18.51
N THR A 146 4.17 -4.77 -18.15
CA THR A 146 5.03 -5.81 -17.57
C THR A 146 4.49 -6.30 -16.22
N VAL A 147 4.08 -5.37 -15.34
CA VAL A 147 3.46 -5.73 -14.05
C VAL A 147 2.13 -6.43 -14.26
N ARG A 148 1.31 -6.01 -15.22
CA ARG A 148 0.06 -6.68 -15.57
C ARG A 148 0.31 -8.12 -16.01
N ARG A 149 1.29 -8.36 -16.89
CA ARG A 149 1.67 -9.71 -17.33
C ARG A 149 2.25 -10.55 -16.20
N MET A 150 3.09 -9.96 -15.33
CA MET A 150 3.62 -10.65 -14.15
C MET A 150 2.50 -11.19 -13.26
N LEU A 151 1.46 -10.40 -13.01
CA LEU A 151 0.36 -10.77 -12.12
C LEU A 151 -0.67 -11.71 -12.77
N LYS A 152 -0.93 -11.57 -14.08
CA LYS A 152 -2.05 -12.26 -14.74
C LYS A 152 -1.62 -13.42 -15.67
N GLU A 153 -0.41 -13.37 -16.16
CA GLU A 153 0.08 -14.26 -17.23
C GLU A 153 1.40 -14.96 -16.84
N ASN A 154 1.76 -14.92 -15.57
CA ASN A 154 3.03 -15.47 -15.05
C ASN A 154 4.28 -14.92 -15.78
N GLY A 155 4.20 -13.67 -16.24
CA GLY A 155 5.33 -12.98 -16.85
C GLY A 155 6.46 -12.73 -15.85
N ALA A 156 7.67 -12.51 -16.38
CA ALA A 156 8.82 -12.14 -15.55
C ALA A 156 8.63 -10.76 -14.91
N PRO A 157 9.13 -10.53 -13.68
CA PRO A 157 9.14 -9.22 -13.06
C PRO A 157 10.05 -8.26 -13.83
N PRO A 158 9.79 -6.93 -13.76
CA PRO A 158 10.67 -5.94 -14.37
C PRO A 158 12.03 -5.88 -13.67
N GLY A 159 13.06 -5.50 -14.41
CA GLY A 159 14.43 -5.35 -13.91
C GLY A 159 14.85 -3.89 -13.74
N GLY A 160 16.18 -3.68 -13.55
CA GLY A 160 16.78 -2.36 -13.42
C GLY A 160 16.26 -1.60 -12.19
N LYS A 161 15.98 -0.31 -12.33
CA LYS A 161 15.46 0.52 -11.23
C LYS A 161 14.09 0.05 -10.69
N TRP A 162 13.37 -0.80 -11.44
CA TRP A 162 12.08 -1.34 -11.10
C TRP A 162 12.14 -2.74 -10.47
N ALA A 163 13.34 -3.28 -10.20
CA ALA A 163 13.54 -4.63 -9.68
C ALA A 163 12.79 -4.91 -8.35
N ASP A 164 12.60 -3.90 -7.50
CA ASP A 164 11.83 -4.03 -6.25
C ASP A 164 10.37 -4.50 -6.49
N ILE A 165 9.84 -4.37 -7.71
CA ILE A 165 8.50 -4.85 -8.08
C ILE A 165 8.42 -6.39 -7.98
N ALA A 166 9.53 -7.11 -8.10
CA ALA A 166 9.56 -8.56 -7.93
C ALA A 166 9.00 -9.02 -6.56
N VAL A 167 9.04 -8.16 -5.53
CA VAL A 167 8.42 -8.46 -4.22
C VAL A 167 6.91 -8.70 -4.30
N LEU A 168 6.26 -8.17 -5.35
CA LEU A 168 4.83 -8.34 -5.61
C LEU A 168 4.51 -9.60 -6.44
N GLU A 169 5.53 -10.36 -6.88
CA GLU A 169 5.33 -11.55 -7.70
C GLU A 169 4.41 -12.60 -7.05
N PRO A 170 4.48 -12.90 -5.73
CA PRO A 170 3.58 -13.84 -5.09
C PRO A 170 2.09 -13.44 -5.13
N VAL A 171 1.79 -12.17 -5.47
CA VAL A 171 0.40 -11.68 -5.60
C VAL A 171 -0.30 -12.32 -6.81
N ARG A 172 0.43 -12.90 -7.77
CA ARG A 172 -0.12 -13.58 -8.95
C ARG A 172 -1.20 -14.60 -8.61
N ASP A 173 -1.03 -15.32 -7.51
CA ASP A 173 -1.94 -16.36 -7.06
C ASP A 173 -3.21 -15.81 -6.38
N TYR A 174 -3.24 -14.50 -6.12
CA TYR A 174 -4.33 -13.81 -5.41
C TYR A 174 -5.07 -12.84 -6.32
N LYS A 175 -5.87 -13.36 -7.25
CA LYS A 175 -6.59 -12.58 -8.29
C LYS A 175 -7.38 -11.38 -7.73
N ALA A 176 -7.99 -11.54 -6.54
CA ALA A 176 -8.72 -10.45 -5.88
C ALA A 176 -7.82 -9.27 -5.48
N ARG A 177 -6.50 -9.44 -5.43
CA ARG A 177 -5.54 -8.40 -5.07
C ARG A 177 -4.87 -7.73 -6.28
N HIS A 178 -5.01 -8.30 -7.48
CA HIS A 178 -4.42 -7.74 -8.70
C HIS A 178 -4.84 -6.28 -8.91
N ALA A 179 -6.14 -5.99 -8.77
CA ALA A 179 -6.66 -4.64 -8.97
C ALA A 179 -6.02 -3.61 -8.01
N SER A 180 -5.90 -3.94 -6.72
CA SER A 180 -5.28 -3.03 -5.74
C SER A 180 -3.79 -2.84 -5.95
N THR A 181 -3.08 -3.86 -6.43
CA THR A 181 -1.65 -3.80 -6.76
C THR A 181 -1.39 -2.94 -8.01
N MET A 182 -2.32 -2.95 -8.97
CA MET A 182 -2.20 -2.20 -10.23
C MET A 182 -2.54 -0.71 -10.13
N LEU A 183 -3.19 -0.24 -9.05
CA LEU A 183 -3.76 1.11 -8.97
C LEU A 183 -2.78 2.23 -9.31
N THR A 184 -1.57 2.20 -8.75
CA THR A 184 -0.60 3.27 -8.99
C THR A 184 -0.10 3.28 -10.44
N PHE A 185 0.08 2.10 -11.06
CA PHE A 185 0.50 1.96 -12.45
C PHE A 185 -0.59 2.44 -13.40
N ASP A 186 -1.85 2.11 -13.11
CA ASP A 186 -3.00 2.56 -13.90
C ASP A 186 -3.21 4.08 -13.79
N ALA A 187 -3.08 4.64 -12.58
CA ALA A 187 -3.19 6.07 -12.37
C ALA A 187 -2.07 6.86 -13.09
N VAL A 188 -0.82 6.38 -13.04
CA VAL A 188 0.31 7.00 -13.75
C VAL A 188 0.09 6.97 -15.25
N ALA A 189 -0.28 5.83 -15.83
CA ALA A 189 -0.56 5.73 -17.26
C ALA A 189 -1.70 6.68 -17.68
N SER A 190 -2.78 6.74 -16.89
CA SER A 190 -3.90 7.66 -17.14
C SER A 190 -3.49 9.13 -17.09
N ALA A 191 -2.62 9.53 -16.14
CA ALA A 191 -2.12 10.89 -16.08
C ALA A 191 -1.27 11.25 -17.31
N ILE A 192 -0.39 10.34 -17.74
CA ILE A 192 0.42 10.51 -18.96
C ILE A 192 -0.49 10.69 -20.17
N ASP A 193 -1.53 9.86 -20.32
CA ASP A 193 -2.49 9.96 -21.43
C ASP A 193 -3.23 11.30 -21.45
N GLN A 194 -3.59 11.83 -20.25
CA GLN A 194 -4.21 13.16 -20.13
C GLN A 194 -3.25 14.28 -20.57
N ILE A 195 -1.96 14.23 -20.17
CA ILE A 195 -0.96 15.22 -20.56
C ILE A 195 -0.75 15.22 -22.07
N GLU A 196 -0.58 14.05 -22.68
CA GLU A 196 -0.40 13.93 -24.11
C GLU A 196 -1.65 14.35 -24.91
N ALA A 197 -2.84 14.06 -24.40
CA ALA A 197 -4.09 14.52 -25.03
C ALA A 197 -4.20 16.05 -25.00
N LYS A 198 -3.88 16.69 -23.87
CA LYS A 198 -3.85 18.16 -23.76
C LYS A 198 -2.85 18.78 -24.75
N ARG A 199 -1.63 18.20 -24.85
CA ARG A 199 -0.59 18.70 -25.77
C ARG A 199 -1.00 18.57 -27.23
N ARG A 200 -1.60 17.42 -27.62
CA ARG A 200 -2.14 17.25 -28.98
C ARG A 200 -3.25 18.25 -29.30
N ALA A 201 -4.15 18.50 -28.34
CA ALA A 201 -5.22 19.48 -28.54
C ALA A 201 -4.68 20.92 -28.72
N ALA A 202 -3.66 21.30 -27.97
CA ALA A 202 -2.99 22.60 -28.10
C ALA A 202 -2.33 22.78 -29.47
N MET A 203 -1.66 21.74 -29.97
CA MET A 203 -0.99 21.77 -31.31
C MET A 203 -1.98 21.84 -32.49
N VAL A 204 -3.22 21.42 -32.33
CA VAL A 204 -4.24 21.50 -33.39
C VAL A 204 -4.97 22.85 -33.38
N ALA A 205 -4.90 23.60 -32.28
CA ALA A 205 -5.56 24.88 -32.09
C ALA A 205 -4.69 26.08 -32.57
N GLU A 206 -3.42 25.85 -32.91
CA GLU A 206 -2.48 26.80 -33.55
C GLU A 206 -2.55 26.69 -35.08
#